data_9735f5ebf1c162f0a765b3a26d704567
#
_entry.id   9735f5ebf1c162f0a765b3a26d704567
#
_cell.length_a   1.000
_cell.length_b   1.000
_cell.length_c   1.000
_cell.angle_alpha   90.00
_cell.angle_beta   90.00
_cell.angle_gamma   90.00
#
_symmetry.space_group_name_H-M   'P 1'
#
loop_
_entity.id
_entity.type
_entity.pdbx_description
1 polymer ?
#
loop_
_entity_poly.entity_id
_entity_poly.type
_entity_poly.pdbx_seq_one_letter_code
_entity_poly.pdbx_strand_id
1 'polypeptide(L)'
;MKEVLLKDQVVTDDYALYCGDCVEVAMGLPENSADITVYSPPFFELYVYSDDPKDMNNSANYTQFKQHYEFLLQEIKRITKPGRIIAVHCMDLPIQKGKEGYIGLRDFSGDIIKMHQDAGMIYHSRVTIWKNPVTEMQRTKALGLLHKTIKKDSSMTRVGIPDYVLFFRNEGENETPITHQDIDSTKSDYLPVDLWQKYASPVWYDVDYSKTLQYRSARDGNDEKHITPLQLDTIERILHLYTNEGEVVFSPFGGIGSEGYQALKMNRKSISIELKDSYFNINVKNHKDAVSEKNSVLTLF
;
A
#
# COMPACT_ATOMS: atom_id res chain seq x y z
N MET A 1 15.11 -4.85 -26.12
CA MET A 1 14.69 -4.92 -24.72
C MET A 1 15.92 -4.60 -23.88
N LYS A 2 15.86 -3.58 -23.00
CA LYS A 2 16.92 -3.38 -22.01
C LYS A 2 16.89 -4.57 -21.05
N GLU A 3 18.04 -5.13 -20.75
CA GLU A 3 18.17 -6.21 -19.77
C GLU A 3 17.75 -5.66 -18.40
N VAL A 4 16.67 -6.18 -17.83
CA VAL A 4 16.19 -5.78 -16.50
C VAL A 4 17.12 -6.41 -15.48
N LEU A 5 17.80 -5.60 -14.68
CA LEU A 5 18.69 -6.08 -13.61
C LEU A 5 17.87 -6.59 -12.44
N LEU A 6 17.48 -7.86 -12.49
CA LEU A 6 16.87 -8.56 -11.37
C LEU A 6 17.93 -9.15 -10.45
N LYS A 7 17.78 -8.95 -9.14
CA LYS A 7 18.61 -9.63 -8.13
C LYS A 7 18.14 -11.08 -7.94
N ASP A 8 16.82 -11.28 -7.89
CA ASP A 8 16.17 -12.60 -7.73
C ASP A 8 14.70 -12.53 -8.18
N GLN A 9 14.08 -13.68 -8.43
CA GLN A 9 12.66 -13.78 -8.75
C GLN A 9 12.06 -15.13 -8.37
N VAL A 10 10.77 -15.14 -8.04
CA VAL A 10 9.97 -16.36 -7.86
C VAL A 10 8.66 -16.19 -8.63
N VAL A 11 8.45 -17.07 -9.62
CA VAL A 11 7.26 -17.05 -10.48
C VAL A 11 6.54 -18.38 -10.40
N THR A 12 5.25 -18.34 -10.15
CA THR A 12 4.32 -19.48 -10.06
C THR A 12 3.03 -19.17 -10.83
N ASP A 13 2.07 -20.06 -10.82
CA ASP A 13 0.74 -19.80 -11.42
C ASP A 13 -0.10 -18.80 -10.61
N ASP A 14 0.17 -18.66 -9.29
CA ASP A 14 -0.57 -17.80 -8.38
C ASP A 14 0.09 -16.44 -8.15
N TYR A 15 1.43 -16.35 -8.24
CA TYR A 15 2.14 -15.11 -7.99
C TYR A 15 3.48 -14.99 -8.73
N ALA A 16 3.89 -13.75 -8.97
CA ALA A 16 5.20 -13.38 -9.49
C ALA A 16 5.85 -12.33 -8.58
N LEU A 17 6.99 -12.66 -8.00
CA LEU A 17 7.75 -11.81 -7.09
C LEU A 17 9.11 -11.50 -7.70
N TYR A 18 9.49 -10.23 -7.67
CA TYR A 18 10.73 -9.74 -8.27
C TYR A 18 11.55 -8.96 -7.24
N CYS A 19 12.83 -9.33 -7.10
CA CYS A 19 13.79 -8.56 -6.29
C CYS A 19 14.56 -7.60 -7.19
N GLY A 20 14.32 -6.29 -7.04
CA GLY A 20 14.96 -5.27 -7.86
C GLY A 20 14.35 -3.89 -7.70
N ASP A 21 14.87 -2.93 -8.45
CA ASP A 21 14.32 -1.58 -8.51
C ASP A 21 12.91 -1.58 -9.11
N CYS A 22 11.98 -0.89 -8.45
CA CYS A 22 10.57 -0.92 -8.83
C CYS A 22 10.31 -0.31 -10.22
N VAL A 23 11.06 0.71 -10.64
CA VAL A 23 10.92 1.32 -11.97
C VAL A 23 11.49 0.39 -13.03
N GLU A 24 12.74 -0.10 -12.82
CA GLU A 24 13.41 -0.98 -13.79
C GLU A 24 12.62 -2.28 -14.01
N VAL A 25 12.14 -2.90 -12.94
CA VAL A 25 11.34 -4.14 -13.02
C VAL A 25 9.98 -3.88 -13.67
N ALA A 26 9.29 -2.81 -13.26
CA ALA A 26 7.99 -2.43 -13.82
C ALA A 26 8.06 -2.23 -15.34
N MET A 27 9.13 -1.60 -15.87
CA MET A 27 9.36 -1.45 -17.31
C MET A 27 9.39 -2.79 -18.07
N GLY A 28 9.75 -3.88 -17.39
CA GLY A 28 9.78 -5.23 -17.97
C GLY A 28 8.44 -5.98 -17.89
N LEU A 29 7.49 -5.51 -17.11
CA LEU A 29 6.17 -6.14 -16.98
C LEU A 29 5.28 -5.81 -18.20
N PRO A 30 4.40 -6.72 -18.63
CA PRO A 30 3.47 -6.46 -19.71
C PRO A 30 2.50 -5.31 -19.39
N GLU A 31 2.09 -4.55 -20.39
CA GLU A 31 0.98 -3.61 -20.25
C GLU A 31 -0.32 -4.33 -19.94
N ASN A 32 -1.23 -3.66 -19.22
CA ASN A 32 -2.56 -4.18 -18.87
C ASN A 32 -2.51 -5.56 -18.15
N SER A 33 -1.45 -5.81 -17.38
CA SER A 33 -1.25 -7.09 -16.68
C SER A 33 -1.80 -7.13 -15.25
N ALA A 34 -2.20 -5.99 -14.69
CA ALA A 34 -2.80 -5.90 -13.36
C ALA A 34 -4.26 -5.42 -13.40
N ASP A 35 -5.13 -6.07 -12.64
CA ASP A 35 -6.53 -5.69 -12.49
C ASP A 35 -6.72 -4.61 -11.42
N ILE A 36 -5.83 -4.54 -10.46
CA ILE A 36 -5.74 -3.48 -9.45
C ILE A 36 -4.29 -3.29 -9.04
N THR A 37 -3.93 -2.05 -8.72
CA THR A 37 -2.64 -1.74 -8.07
C THR A 37 -2.91 -1.27 -6.65
N VAL A 38 -2.26 -1.89 -5.64
CA VAL A 38 -2.42 -1.55 -4.21
C VAL A 38 -1.05 -1.42 -3.57
N TYR A 39 -0.77 -0.29 -2.95
CA TYR A 39 0.53 -0.08 -2.30
C TYR A 39 0.56 1.09 -1.32
N SER A 40 1.60 1.13 -0.50
CA SER A 40 2.04 2.31 0.26
C SER A 40 3.32 2.82 -0.35
N PRO A 41 3.39 4.07 -0.84
CA PRO A 41 4.64 4.63 -1.35
C PRO A 41 5.64 4.82 -0.19
N PRO A 42 6.94 4.90 -0.47
CA PRO A 42 7.91 5.31 0.52
C PRO A 42 7.53 6.67 1.11
N PHE A 43 7.53 6.77 2.44
CA PHE A 43 7.24 8.01 3.15
C PHE A 43 8.53 8.82 3.29
N PHE A 44 8.77 9.73 2.36
CA PHE A 44 9.98 10.55 2.28
C PHE A 44 10.48 11.01 3.66
N GLU A 45 11.75 10.71 3.99
CA GLU A 45 12.45 11.02 5.25
C GLU A 45 11.79 10.51 6.55
N LEU A 46 10.58 9.94 6.51
CA LEU A 46 9.94 9.42 7.72
C LEU A 46 10.59 8.10 8.14
N TYR A 47 10.93 7.24 7.16
CA TYR A 47 11.59 5.96 7.36
C TYR A 47 12.68 5.76 6.32
N VAL A 48 13.84 5.24 6.73
CA VAL A 48 14.91 4.76 5.85
C VAL A 48 14.88 3.23 5.89
N TYR A 49 14.70 2.59 4.74
CA TYR A 49 14.54 1.14 4.64
C TYR A 49 15.81 0.41 4.23
N SER A 50 16.69 1.06 3.46
CA SER A 50 17.95 0.49 3.00
C SER A 50 19.00 1.57 2.71
N ASP A 51 20.27 1.18 2.57
CA ASP A 51 21.36 2.07 2.10
C ASP A 51 21.49 2.05 0.56
N ASP A 52 20.60 1.37 -0.16
CA ASP A 52 20.64 1.28 -1.62
C ASP A 52 20.31 2.65 -2.23
N PRO A 53 21.15 3.20 -3.13
CA PRO A 53 20.87 4.48 -3.80
C PRO A 53 19.59 4.46 -4.66
N LYS A 54 19.06 3.30 -5.00
CA LYS A 54 17.78 3.14 -5.70
C LYS A 54 16.56 3.18 -4.77
N ASP A 55 16.76 3.15 -3.46
CA ASP A 55 15.68 3.39 -2.50
C ASP A 55 15.22 4.84 -2.60
N MET A 56 13.97 5.06 -2.97
CA MET A 56 13.40 6.39 -3.16
C MET A 56 13.45 7.25 -1.89
N ASN A 57 13.49 6.64 -0.69
CA ASN A 57 13.68 7.37 0.57
C ASN A 57 15.09 7.94 0.74
N ASN A 58 16.07 7.45 -0.03
CA ASN A 58 17.43 7.98 -0.07
C ASN A 58 17.59 9.15 -1.06
N SER A 59 16.48 9.64 -1.64
CA SER A 59 16.50 10.84 -2.48
C SER A 59 17.09 12.03 -1.72
N ALA A 60 17.97 12.80 -2.35
CA ALA A 60 18.69 13.90 -1.71
C ALA A 60 17.77 15.03 -1.22
N ASN A 61 16.57 15.15 -1.79
CA ASN A 61 15.53 16.10 -1.39
C ASN A 61 14.15 15.68 -1.92
N TYR A 62 13.11 16.35 -1.44
CA TYR A 62 11.72 16.04 -1.78
C TYR A 62 11.40 16.19 -3.28
N THR A 63 12.06 17.11 -3.98
CA THR A 63 11.89 17.28 -5.43
C THR A 63 12.42 16.08 -6.19
N GLN A 64 13.57 15.55 -5.82
CA GLN A 64 14.13 14.34 -6.42
C GLN A 64 13.24 13.11 -6.15
N PHE A 65 12.72 12.98 -4.93
CA PHE A 65 11.73 11.94 -4.62
C PHE A 65 10.54 11.99 -5.57
N LYS A 66 9.95 13.19 -5.78
CA LYS A 66 8.81 13.35 -6.72
C LYS A 66 9.18 12.92 -8.14
N GLN A 67 10.36 13.33 -8.62
CA GLN A 67 10.82 12.95 -9.97
C GLN A 67 10.97 11.42 -10.13
N HIS A 68 11.57 10.75 -9.15
CA HIS A 68 11.70 9.28 -9.19
C HIS A 68 10.32 8.60 -9.15
N TYR A 69 9.42 9.12 -8.31
CA TYR A 69 8.08 8.58 -8.19
C TYR A 69 7.25 8.78 -9.46
N GLU A 70 7.41 9.91 -10.17
CA GLU A 70 6.75 10.18 -11.46
C GLU A 70 7.12 9.14 -12.53
N PHE A 71 8.37 8.67 -12.59
CA PHE A 71 8.74 7.59 -13.51
C PHE A 71 7.98 6.29 -13.21
N LEU A 72 7.85 5.94 -11.93
CA LEU A 72 7.08 4.76 -11.53
C LEU A 72 5.59 4.91 -11.87
N LEU A 73 5.01 6.10 -11.72
CA LEU A 73 3.59 6.35 -12.02
C LEU A 73 3.24 6.09 -13.49
N GLN A 74 4.13 6.36 -14.44
CA GLN A 74 3.93 6.03 -15.84
C GLN A 74 3.83 4.51 -16.04
N GLU A 75 4.67 3.74 -15.33
CA GLU A 75 4.64 2.29 -15.39
C GLU A 75 3.40 1.71 -14.67
N ILE A 76 3.01 2.25 -13.52
CA ILE A 76 1.77 1.86 -12.83
C ILE A 76 0.57 2.09 -13.77
N LYS A 77 0.50 3.24 -14.45
CA LYS A 77 -0.55 3.53 -15.43
C LYS A 77 -0.57 2.51 -16.57
N ARG A 78 0.59 2.14 -17.10
CA ARG A 78 0.74 1.18 -18.21
C ARG A 78 0.36 -0.24 -17.81
N ILE A 79 0.76 -0.66 -16.61
CA ILE A 79 0.56 -2.03 -16.08
C ILE A 79 -0.89 -2.24 -15.65
N THR A 80 -1.52 -1.23 -15.03
CA THR A 80 -2.91 -1.33 -14.58
C THR A 80 -3.86 -1.22 -15.76
N LYS A 81 -4.79 -2.15 -15.91
CA LYS A 81 -5.77 -2.18 -17.00
C LYS A 81 -6.60 -0.89 -17.09
N PRO A 82 -7.08 -0.51 -18.28
CA PRO A 82 -7.98 0.62 -18.45
C PRO A 82 -9.24 0.52 -17.58
N GLY A 83 -9.70 1.65 -17.04
CA GLY A 83 -10.88 1.71 -16.17
C GLY A 83 -10.73 1.09 -14.78
N ARG A 84 -9.56 0.54 -14.44
CA ARG A 84 -9.30 -0.15 -13.17
C ARG A 84 -8.68 0.79 -12.12
N ILE A 85 -8.72 0.35 -10.87
CA ILE A 85 -8.35 1.16 -9.69
C ILE A 85 -6.88 1.01 -9.33
N ILE A 86 -6.29 2.14 -8.92
CA ILE A 86 -5.02 2.22 -8.22
C ILE A 86 -5.32 2.76 -6.82
N ALA A 87 -5.04 1.97 -5.78
CA ALA A 87 -5.27 2.30 -4.38
C ALA A 87 -3.94 2.58 -3.66
N VAL A 88 -3.78 3.81 -3.17
CA VAL A 88 -2.53 4.27 -2.54
C VAL A 88 -2.79 4.58 -1.08
N HIS A 89 -2.18 3.82 -0.18
CA HIS A 89 -2.23 4.10 1.25
C HIS A 89 -1.13 5.10 1.62
N CYS A 90 -1.51 6.19 2.27
CA CYS A 90 -0.56 7.22 2.73
C CYS A 90 -1.06 7.96 3.97
N MET A 91 -0.23 8.84 4.49
CA MET A 91 -0.57 9.82 5.54
C MET A 91 0.20 11.10 5.30
N ASP A 92 -0.29 12.22 5.84
CA ASP A 92 0.48 13.46 5.83
C ASP A 92 1.68 13.37 6.78
N LEU A 93 2.79 13.99 6.39
CA LEU A 93 4.06 13.83 7.09
C LEU A 93 4.23 14.89 8.17
N PRO A 94 4.54 14.50 9.43
CA PRO A 94 4.76 15.47 10.50
C PRO A 94 6.05 16.24 10.29
N ILE A 95 5.96 17.56 10.33
CA ILE A 95 7.12 18.47 10.34
C ILE A 95 7.60 18.63 11.78
N GLN A 96 8.88 18.40 12.00
CA GLN A 96 9.53 18.47 13.32
C GLN A 96 10.29 19.78 13.49
N LYS A 97 10.04 20.48 14.60
CA LYS A 97 10.69 21.77 14.92
C LYS A 97 12.23 21.70 14.88
N GLY A 98 12.82 20.57 15.30
CA GLY A 98 14.26 20.38 15.31
C GLY A 98 14.91 20.28 13.93
N LYS A 99 14.13 19.89 12.90
CA LYS A 99 14.61 19.76 11.52
C LYS A 99 14.25 21.00 10.66
N GLU A 100 13.01 21.48 10.78
CA GLU A 100 12.44 22.47 9.86
C GLU A 100 12.18 23.83 10.52
N GLY A 101 12.45 23.95 11.83
CA GLY A 101 12.25 25.21 12.58
C GLY A 101 10.82 25.47 13.07
N TYR A 102 9.83 24.73 12.60
CA TYR A 102 8.43 24.87 12.98
C TYR A 102 7.72 23.50 13.14
N ILE A 103 6.52 23.53 13.72
CA ILE A 103 5.64 22.34 13.83
C ILE A 103 4.52 22.48 12.82
N GLY A 104 4.28 21.43 12.02
CA GLY A 104 3.23 21.44 11.02
C GLY A 104 3.04 20.06 10.40
N LEU A 105 2.35 20.04 9.26
CA LEU A 105 2.20 18.89 8.40
C LEU A 105 2.67 19.24 6.99
N ARG A 106 3.34 18.31 6.34
CA ARG A 106 3.53 18.33 4.90
C ARG A 106 2.33 17.61 4.28
N ASP A 107 1.64 18.28 3.38
CA ASP A 107 0.49 17.72 2.64
C ASP A 107 0.99 16.66 1.61
N PHE A 108 1.41 15.51 2.16
CA PHE A 108 1.90 14.41 1.33
C PHE A 108 0.75 13.76 0.55
N SER A 109 -0.42 13.66 1.16
CA SER A 109 -1.62 13.14 0.48
C SER A 109 -2.03 14.00 -0.71
N GLY A 110 -1.97 15.33 -0.59
CA GLY A 110 -2.22 16.26 -1.70
C GLY A 110 -1.17 16.15 -2.82
N ASP A 111 0.12 16.01 -2.46
CA ASP A 111 1.19 15.79 -3.43
C ASP A 111 0.99 14.46 -4.20
N ILE A 112 0.63 13.37 -3.52
CA ILE A 112 0.31 12.08 -4.17
C ILE A 112 -0.86 12.24 -5.14
N ILE A 113 -1.94 12.93 -4.73
CA ILE A 113 -3.09 13.19 -5.61
C ILE A 113 -2.64 13.94 -6.87
N LYS A 114 -1.86 15.02 -6.67
CA LYS A 114 -1.40 15.82 -7.79
C LYS A 114 -0.51 15.03 -8.76
N MET A 115 0.46 14.27 -8.26
CA MET A 115 1.36 13.48 -9.10
C MET A 115 0.61 12.42 -9.92
N HIS A 116 -0.39 11.75 -9.36
CA HIS A 116 -1.22 10.80 -10.11
C HIS A 116 -2.06 11.48 -11.18
N GLN A 117 -2.65 12.66 -10.88
CA GLN A 117 -3.39 13.43 -11.87
C GLN A 117 -2.47 13.95 -12.99
N ASP A 118 -1.27 14.42 -12.65
CA ASP A 118 -0.27 14.86 -13.63
C ASP A 118 0.21 13.69 -14.53
N ALA A 119 0.22 12.45 -14.00
CA ALA A 119 0.45 11.24 -14.78
C ALA A 119 -0.76 10.79 -15.64
N GLY A 120 -1.89 11.51 -15.59
CA GLY A 120 -3.09 11.24 -16.36
C GLY A 120 -4.02 10.19 -15.75
N MET A 121 -3.99 9.99 -14.44
CA MET A 121 -4.94 9.16 -13.71
C MET A 121 -6.07 10.03 -13.16
N ILE A 122 -7.27 9.47 -13.07
CA ILE A 122 -8.46 10.17 -12.56
C ILE A 122 -8.52 10.02 -11.06
N TYR A 123 -8.44 11.10 -10.28
CA TYR A 123 -8.70 11.04 -8.84
C TYR A 123 -10.15 10.64 -8.59
N HIS A 124 -10.34 9.45 -8.05
CA HIS A 124 -11.66 8.82 -7.92
C HIS A 124 -12.31 9.11 -6.57
N SER A 125 -11.62 8.81 -5.48
CA SER A 125 -12.15 8.99 -4.11
C SER A 125 -11.06 8.88 -3.05
N ARG A 126 -11.44 9.10 -1.80
CA ARG A 126 -10.56 8.94 -0.64
C ARG A 126 -11.32 8.35 0.53
N VAL A 127 -10.70 7.40 1.22
CA VAL A 127 -11.13 6.94 2.55
C VAL A 127 -10.15 7.45 3.59
N THR A 128 -10.68 7.93 4.71
CA THR A 128 -9.92 8.28 5.91
C THR A 128 -9.95 7.12 6.90
N ILE A 129 -8.78 6.62 7.30
CA ILE A 129 -8.64 5.59 8.32
C ILE A 129 -8.38 6.29 9.66
N TRP A 130 -9.31 6.13 10.59
CA TRP A 130 -9.19 6.70 11.93
C TRP A 130 -8.03 6.05 12.69
N LYS A 131 -7.27 6.83 13.43
CA LYS A 131 -6.23 6.35 14.33
C LYS A 131 -6.43 6.89 15.74
N ASN A 132 -6.12 6.07 16.74
CA ASN A 132 -6.05 6.56 18.10
C ASN A 132 -4.95 7.63 18.22
N PRO A 133 -5.24 8.87 18.62
CA PRO A 133 -4.28 9.98 18.61
C PRO A 133 -3.08 9.76 19.52
N VAL A 134 -3.23 8.97 20.59
CA VAL A 134 -2.12 8.65 21.50
C VAL A 134 -1.16 7.66 20.83
N THR A 135 -1.70 6.62 20.20
CA THR A 135 -0.89 5.60 19.49
C THR A 135 -0.18 6.21 18.28
N GLU A 136 -0.88 7.05 17.51
CA GLU A 136 -0.31 7.76 16.37
C GLU A 136 0.87 8.63 16.80
N MET A 137 0.70 9.43 17.84
CA MET A 137 1.75 10.31 18.35
C MET A 137 2.97 9.53 18.86
N GLN A 138 2.76 8.38 19.50
CA GLN A 138 3.87 7.51 19.95
C GLN A 138 4.64 6.94 18.77
N ARG A 139 3.98 6.58 17.68
CA ARG A 139 4.58 6.02 16.47
C ARG A 139 5.36 7.06 15.68
N THR A 140 4.78 8.22 15.44
CA THR A 140 5.42 9.31 14.66
C THR A 140 6.44 10.10 15.45
N LYS A 141 6.47 9.95 16.80
CA LYS A 141 7.28 10.78 17.73
C LYS A 141 7.08 12.28 17.53
N ALA A 142 5.97 12.67 16.93
CA ALA A 142 5.62 14.04 16.66
C ALA A 142 4.70 14.59 17.76
N LEU A 143 4.77 15.90 18.00
CA LEU A 143 3.98 16.55 19.04
C LEU A 143 2.51 16.59 18.65
N GLY A 144 1.69 15.78 19.31
CA GLY A 144 0.25 15.73 19.14
C GLY A 144 -0.51 16.38 20.30
N LEU A 145 -1.81 16.59 20.10
CA LEU A 145 -2.72 17.16 21.09
C LEU A 145 -3.05 16.12 22.17
N LEU A 146 -2.31 16.16 23.27
CA LEU A 146 -2.56 15.35 24.45
C LEU A 146 -3.42 16.10 25.48
N HIS A 147 -4.14 15.36 26.32
CA HIS A 147 -4.94 15.94 27.40
C HIS A 147 -4.14 16.87 28.32
N LYS A 148 -2.86 16.52 28.61
CA LYS A 148 -1.96 17.40 29.39
C LYS A 148 -1.61 18.71 28.67
N THR A 149 -1.60 18.70 27.34
CA THR A 149 -1.26 19.86 26.51
C THR A 149 -2.42 20.85 26.44
N ILE A 150 -3.65 20.35 26.37
CA ILE A 150 -4.88 21.18 26.40
C ILE A 150 -4.93 22.05 27.65
N LYS A 151 -4.41 21.54 28.78
CA LYS A 151 -4.40 22.29 30.06
C LYS A 151 -3.38 23.44 30.13
N LYS A 152 -2.44 23.48 29.16
CA LYS A 152 -1.38 24.50 29.12
C LYS A 152 -1.59 25.46 27.96
N ASP A 153 -1.34 24.95 26.74
CA ASP A 153 -1.52 25.66 25.48
C ASP A 153 -1.69 24.63 24.37
N SER A 154 -2.86 24.62 23.73
CA SER A 154 -3.17 23.71 22.63
C SER A 154 -2.79 24.29 21.26
N SER A 155 -2.49 25.58 21.15
CA SER A 155 -2.28 26.26 19.87
C SER A 155 -1.09 25.73 19.07
N MET A 156 -0.07 25.19 19.76
CA MET A 156 1.16 24.66 19.17
C MET A 156 1.10 23.15 18.90
N THR A 157 -0.03 22.52 19.15
CA THR A 157 -0.21 21.07 18.99
C THR A 157 -1.31 20.78 17.98
N ARG A 158 -1.15 19.70 17.23
CA ARG A 158 -2.11 19.25 16.24
C ARG A 158 -2.96 18.09 16.74
N VAL A 159 -4.10 17.86 16.13
CA VAL A 159 -4.88 16.62 16.26
C VAL A 159 -4.07 15.42 15.73
N GLY A 160 -4.51 14.20 16.00
CA GLY A 160 -3.89 12.99 15.45
C GLY A 160 -3.91 13.00 13.91
N ILE A 161 -2.92 12.38 13.30
CA ILE A 161 -2.85 12.23 11.83
C ILE A 161 -3.56 10.93 11.45
N PRO A 162 -4.61 10.96 10.61
CA PRO A 162 -5.21 9.75 10.08
C PRO A 162 -4.32 9.14 8.98
N ASP A 163 -4.60 7.90 8.60
CA ASP A 163 -4.16 7.40 7.30
C ASP A 163 -5.24 7.65 6.25
N TYR A 164 -4.84 7.63 5.00
CA TYR A 164 -5.71 7.72 3.85
C TYR A 164 -5.50 6.52 2.93
N VAL A 165 -6.58 6.06 2.30
CA VAL A 165 -6.49 5.32 1.04
C VAL A 165 -7.00 6.25 -0.05
N LEU A 166 -6.12 6.62 -0.95
CA LEU A 166 -6.43 7.43 -2.12
C LEU A 166 -6.72 6.50 -3.29
N PHE A 167 -7.87 6.67 -3.92
CA PHE A 167 -8.26 5.87 -5.07
C PHE A 167 -8.12 6.69 -6.34
N PHE A 168 -7.43 6.12 -7.31
CA PHE A 168 -7.34 6.66 -8.66
C PHE A 168 -7.92 5.62 -9.62
N ARG A 169 -8.49 6.08 -10.71
CA ARG A 169 -8.95 5.23 -11.80
C ARG A 169 -8.07 5.47 -13.02
N ASN A 170 -7.58 4.39 -13.62
CA ASN A 170 -6.89 4.50 -14.90
C ASN A 170 -7.88 4.92 -15.99
N GLU A 171 -7.43 5.71 -16.96
CA GLU A 171 -8.26 6.12 -18.08
C GLU A 171 -8.75 4.90 -18.89
N GLY A 172 -9.89 5.05 -19.57
CA GLY A 172 -10.51 4.01 -20.37
C GLY A 172 -11.68 3.32 -19.69
N GLU A 173 -12.17 2.27 -20.32
CA GLU A 173 -13.31 1.48 -19.85
C GLU A 173 -12.86 0.15 -19.27
N ASN A 174 -13.53 -0.29 -18.22
CA ASN A 174 -13.31 -1.60 -17.64
C ASN A 174 -14.10 -2.66 -18.42
N GLU A 175 -13.38 -3.52 -19.14
CA GLU A 175 -13.99 -4.60 -19.94
C GLU A 175 -14.58 -5.73 -19.10
N THR A 176 -14.10 -5.90 -17.86
CA THR A 176 -14.57 -6.97 -16.95
C THR A 176 -15.25 -6.33 -15.75
N PRO A 177 -16.60 -6.27 -15.73
CA PRO A 177 -17.34 -5.70 -14.62
C PRO A 177 -16.98 -6.37 -13.28
N ILE A 178 -16.79 -5.55 -12.24
CA ILE A 178 -16.67 -6.02 -10.88
C ILE A 178 -18.08 -6.12 -10.32
N THR A 179 -18.50 -7.34 -9.98
CA THR A 179 -19.86 -7.61 -9.56
C THR A 179 -19.91 -8.27 -8.18
N HIS A 180 -20.88 -7.86 -7.39
CA HIS A 180 -21.16 -8.42 -6.07
C HIS A 180 -22.65 -8.70 -5.93
N GLN A 181 -22.99 -9.67 -5.10
CA GLN A 181 -24.38 -9.99 -4.76
C GLN A 181 -24.52 -10.27 -3.26
N ASP A 182 -25.69 -10.08 -2.70
CA ASP A 182 -25.99 -10.19 -1.26
C ASP A 182 -26.96 -11.35 -0.91
N ILE A 183 -27.25 -12.22 -1.88
CA ILE A 183 -28.32 -13.25 -1.75
C ILE A 183 -27.71 -14.59 -1.32
N ASP A 184 -26.63 -15.04 -1.98
CA ASP A 184 -26.06 -16.38 -1.80
C ASP A 184 -24.64 -16.31 -1.22
N SER A 185 -24.53 -16.60 0.08
CA SER A 185 -23.25 -16.56 0.80
C SER A 185 -22.24 -17.63 0.35
N THR A 186 -22.64 -18.58 -0.50
CA THR A 186 -21.72 -19.60 -1.05
C THR A 186 -21.00 -19.14 -2.31
N LYS A 187 -21.40 -18.01 -2.87
CA LYS A 187 -20.78 -17.43 -4.06
C LYS A 187 -19.57 -16.59 -3.73
N SER A 188 -18.60 -16.62 -4.62
CA SER A 188 -17.34 -15.89 -4.49
C SER A 188 -17.49 -14.35 -4.54
N ASP A 189 -18.56 -13.87 -5.16
CA ASP A 189 -18.91 -12.45 -5.25
C ASP A 189 -19.88 -12.00 -4.15
N TYR A 190 -20.10 -12.84 -3.11
CA TYR A 190 -20.97 -12.48 -1.99
C TYR A 190 -20.39 -11.33 -1.16
N LEU A 191 -21.15 -10.25 -1.08
CA LEU A 191 -20.85 -9.10 -0.24
C LEU A 191 -22.15 -8.60 0.41
N PRO A 192 -22.45 -8.98 1.66
CA PRO A 192 -23.69 -8.61 2.33
C PRO A 192 -23.78 -7.08 2.52
N VAL A 193 -25.01 -6.57 2.53
CA VAL A 193 -25.31 -5.13 2.53
C VAL A 193 -24.65 -4.40 3.70
N ASP A 194 -24.64 -4.96 4.89
CA ASP A 194 -24.02 -4.39 6.08
C ASP A 194 -22.50 -4.27 5.95
N LEU A 195 -21.86 -5.28 5.36
CA LEU A 195 -20.42 -5.25 5.09
C LEU A 195 -20.09 -4.27 3.97
N TRP A 196 -20.91 -4.24 2.90
CA TRP A 196 -20.77 -3.24 1.85
C TRP A 196 -20.87 -1.81 2.40
N GLN A 197 -21.88 -1.49 3.23
CA GLN A 197 -22.06 -0.18 3.85
C GLN A 197 -20.84 0.25 4.68
N LYS A 198 -20.25 -0.71 5.40
CA LYS A 198 -19.06 -0.51 6.20
C LYS A 198 -17.83 -0.21 5.32
N TYR A 199 -17.64 -0.95 4.23
CA TYR A 199 -16.49 -0.79 3.34
C TYR A 199 -16.62 0.41 2.41
N ALA A 200 -17.82 0.75 1.96
CA ALA A 200 -18.10 1.93 1.15
C ALA A 200 -18.12 3.25 1.94
N SER A 201 -17.97 3.19 3.28
CA SER A 201 -17.89 4.39 4.13
C SER A 201 -16.65 5.24 3.80
N PRO A 202 -16.77 6.58 3.74
CA PRO A 202 -15.62 7.46 3.52
C PRO A 202 -14.66 7.53 4.73
N VAL A 203 -15.05 6.95 5.86
CA VAL A 203 -14.23 6.84 7.08
C VAL A 203 -14.30 5.44 7.63
N TRP A 204 -13.13 4.82 7.80
CA TRP A 204 -13.01 3.51 8.43
C TRP A 204 -12.53 3.67 9.87
N TYR A 205 -13.43 3.44 10.83
CA TYR A 205 -13.15 3.59 12.27
C TYR A 205 -12.61 2.33 12.92
N ASP A 206 -12.78 1.18 12.30
CA ASP A 206 -12.64 -0.14 12.89
C ASP A 206 -11.60 -1.02 12.20
N VAL A 207 -10.63 -0.41 11.53
CA VAL A 207 -9.46 -1.12 11.01
C VAL A 207 -8.64 -1.65 12.18
N ASP A 208 -8.40 -2.96 12.19
CA ASP A 208 -7.54 -3.59 13.20
C ASP A 208 -6.06 -3.35 12.87
N TYR A 209 -5.44 -2.43 13.61
CA TYR A 209 -4.02 -2.09 13.44
C TYR A 209 -3.06 -3.21 13.80
N SER A 210 -3.51 -4.22 14.57
CA SER A 210 -2.69 -5.36 14.95
C SER A 210 -2.66 -6.45 13.89
N LYS A 211 -3.64 -6.46 12.97
CA LYS A 211 -3.76 -7.44 11.90
C LYS A 211 -2.79 -7.12 10.75
N THR A 212 -1.52 -7.36 11.01
CA THR A 212 -0.40 -7.18 10.07
C THR A 212 0.43 -8.45 10.01
N LEU A 213 1.17 -8.63 8.91
CA LEU A 213 2.16 -9.69 8.83
C LEU A 213 3.28 -9.49 9.85
N GLN A 214 3.90 -10.59 10.29
CA GLN A 214 5.00 -10.56 11.25
C GLN A 214 6.26 -10.00 10.59
N TYR A 215 6.66 -8.80 11.03
CA TYR A 215 7.79 -8.06 10.46
C TYR A 215 9.08 -8.16 11.29
N ARG A 216 9.00 -8.69 12.50
CA ARG A 216 10.17 -8.73 13.42
C ARG A 216 11.33 -9.55 12.89
N SER A 217 11.05 -10.60 12.12
CA SER A 217 12.06 -11.46 11.51
C SER A 217 12.71 -10.85 10.24
N ALA A 218 12.15 -9.76 9.71
CA ALA A 218 12.68 -9.06 8.54
C ALA A 218 13.72 -7.97 8.88
N ARG A 219 13.99 -7.75 10.17
CA ARG A 219 14.90 -6.69 10.63
C ARG A 219 16.35 -7.12 10.53
N ASP A 220 17.14 -6.39 9.75
CA ASP A 220 18.58 -6.45 9.70
C ASP A 220 19.15 -5.30 10.55
N GLY A 221 19.51 -5.57 11.82
CA GLY A 221 20.18 -4.59 12.67
C GLY A 221 19.30 -3.52 13.33
N ASN A 222 19.94 -2.42 13.78
CA ASN A 222 19.29 -1.35 14.57
C ASN A 222 18.57 -0.27 13.74
N ASP A 223 18.73 -0.25 12.43
CA ASP A 223 18.31 0.87 11.58
C ASP A 223 16.84 0.80 11.18
N GLU A 224 16.23 -0.38 11.27
CA GLU A 224 14.86 -0.63 10.82
C GLU A 224 13.82 -0.63 11.94
N LYS A 225 13.81 0.43 12.74
CA LYS A 225 12.86 0.54 13.88
C LYS A 225 11.39 0.67 13.47
N HIS A 226 11.10 0.82 12.17
CA HIS A 226 9.77 1.29 11.71
C HIS A 226 9.20 0.57 10.49
N ILE A 227 9.46 -0.74 10.32
CA ILE A 227 8.67 -1.53 9.37
C ILE A 227 7.22 -1.47 9.84
N THR A 228 6.36 -0.89 9.00
CA THR A 228 4.92 -0.83 9.26
C THR A 228 4.21 -1.46 8.07
N PRO A 229 4.00 -2.78 8.07
CA PRO A 229 3.23 -3.44 7.03
C PRO A 229 1.82 -2.86 6.97
N LEU A 230 1.26 -2.75 5.76
CA LEU A 230 -0.14 -2.35 5.60
C LEU A 230 -1.06 -3.37 6.29
N GLN A 231 -2.09 -2.88 6.97
CA GLN A 231 -3.04 -3.73 7.66
C GLN A 231 -3.80 -4.61 6.66
N LEU A 232 -3.91 -5.89 6.96
CA LEU A 232 -4.61 -6.84 6.11
C LEU A 232 -6.09 -6.48 5.95
N ASP A 233 -6.73 -5.92 7.00
CA ASP A 233 -8.10 -5.41 6.91
C ASP A 233 -8.28 -4.29 5.90
N THR A 234 -7.29 -3.39 5.78
CA THR A 234 -7.31 -2.32 4.77
C THR A 234 -7.27 -2.90 3.36
N ILE A 235 -6.36 -3.85 3.14
CA ILE A 235 -6.22 -4.53 1.84
C ILE A 235 -7.49 -5.33 1.50
N GLU A 236 -8.02 -6.08 2.46
CA GLU A 236 -9.26 -6.87 2.31
C GLU A 236 -10.42 -6.01 1.82
N ARG A 237 -10.66 -4.84 2.44
CA ARG A 237 -11.71 -3.90 2.04
C ARG A 237 -11.52 -3.39 0.62
N ILE A 238 -10.29 -3.02 0.25
CA ILE A 238 -9.95 -2.56 -1.10
C ILE A 238 -10.25 -3.65 -2.12
N LEU A 239 -9.80 -4.88 -1.87
CA LEU A 239 -9.98 -6.00 -2.79
C LEU A 239 -11.45 -6.43 -2.92
N HIS A 240 -12.22 -6.42 -1.82
CA HIS A 240 -13.66 -6.66 -1.88
C HIS A 240 -14.38 -5.63 -2.75
N LEU A 241 -14.04 -4.35 -2.62
CA LEU A 241 -14.74 -3.29 -3.36
C LEU A 241 -14.37 -3.26 -4.85
N TYR A 242 -13.14 -3.64 -5.23
CA TYR A 242 -12.59 -3.30 -6.54
C TYR A 242 -11.97 -4.46 -7.32
N THR A 243 -12.21 -5.71 -6.92
CA THR A 243 -11.71 -6.88 -7.65
C THR A 243 -12.67 -8.07 -7.63
N ASN A 244 -12.62 -8.87 -8.70
CA ASN A 244 -13.18 -10.21 -8.74
C ASN A 244 -12.14 -11.27 -8.34
N GLU A 245 -12.58 -12.51 -8.03
CA GLU A 245 -11.65 -13.64 -7.87
C GLU A 245 -10.87 -13.94 -9.15
N GLY A 246 -9.67 -14.46 -9.00
CA GLY A 246 -8.75 -14.76 -10.10
C GLY A 246 -8.02 -13.56 -10.69
N GLU A 247 -8.40 -12.32 -10.33
CA GLU A 247 -7.78 -11.10 -10.82
C GLU A 247 -6.40 -10.84 -10.18
N VAL A 248 -5.58 -10.06 -10.87
CA VAL A 248 -4.18 -9.79 -10.52
C VAL A 248 -4.05 -8.50 -9.71
N VAL A 249 -3.47 -8.59 -8.52
CA VAL A 249 -3.11 -7.47 -7.65
C VAL A 249 -1.63 -7.15 -7.82
N PHE A 250 -1.30 -5.92 -8.17
CA PHE A 250 0.07 -5.44 -8.33
C PHE A 250 0.49 -4.56 -7.16
N SER A 251 1.69 -4.77 -6.62
CA SER A 251 2.33 -3.89 -5.64
C SER A 251 3.77 -3.58 -6.06
N PRO A 252 4.10 -2.31 -6.41
CA PRO A 252 5.45 -1.91 -6.78
C PRO A 252 6.41 -1.76 -5.58
N PHE A 253 5.87 -1.75 -4.36
CA PHE A 253 6.61 -1.68 -3.09
C PHE A 253 6.14 -2.81 -2.19
N GLY A 254 6.52 -4.04 -2.54
CA GLY A 254 5.98 -5.25 -1.92
C GLY A 254 6.31 -5.44 -0.45
N GLY A 255 7.42 -4.86 0.03
CA GLY A 255 7.85 -5.04 1.39
C GLY A 255 7.91 -6.52 1.78
N ILE A 256 7.26 -6.87 2.89
CA ILE A 256 7.13 -8.27 3.33
C ILE A 256 5.92 -9.01 2.72
N GLY A 257 5.22 -8.38 1.76
CA GLY A 257 4.17 -9.03 0.95
C GLY A 257 2.76 -8.95 1.48
N SER A 258 2.36 -7.91 2.22
CA SER A 258 1.01 -7.81 2.80
C SER A 258 -0.10 -7.82 1.76
N GLU A 259 0.07 -7.05 0.67
CA GLU A 259 -0.90 -6.94 -0.41
C GLU A 259 -1.08 -8.27 -1.14
N GLY A 260 0.03 -8.92 -1.47
CA GLY A 260 0.00 -10.22 -2.16
C GLY A 260 -0.51 -11.35 -1.27
N TYR A 261 -0.11 -11.39 0.01
CA TYR A 261 -0.63 -12.35 0.97
C TYR A 261 -2.16 -12.28 1.07
N GLN A 262 -2.70 -11.07 1.26
CA GLN A 262 -4.15 -10.90 1.36
C GLN A 262 -4.85 -11.21 0.03
N ALA A 263 -4.25 -10.85 -1.11
CA ALA A 263 -4.77 -11.19 -2.43
C ALA A 263 -4.91 -12.71 -2.61
N LEU A 264 -3.86 -13.47 -2.30
CA LEU A 264 -3.87 -14.93 -2.39
C LEU A 264 -4.90 -15.58 -1.45
N LYS A 265 -5.03 -15.07 -0.22
CA LYS A 265 -6.05 -15.52 0.74
C LYS A 265 -7.47 -15.31 0.24
N MET A 266 -7.69 -14.33 -0.62
CA MET A 266 -8.97 -13.98 -1.22
C MET A 266 -9.14 -14.53 -2.65
N ASN A 267 -8.38 -15.54 -3.06
CA ASN A 267 -8.41 -16.14 -4.40
C ASN A 267 -8.04 -15.18 -5.55
N ARG A 268 -7.23 -14.16 -5.30
CA ARG A 268 -6.63 -13.32 -6.34
C ARG A 268 -5.20 -13.80 -6.62
N LYS A 269 -4.58 -13.27 -7.68
CA LYS A 269 -3.17 -13.47 -7.99
C LYS A 269 -2.36 -12.24 -7.57
N SER A 270 -1.04 -12.38 -7.45
CA SER A 270 -0.17 -11.30 -7.00
C SER A 270 1.02 -11.08 -7.93
N ILE A 271 1.33 -9.81 -8.22
CA ILE A 271 2.62 -9.37 -8.75
C ILE A 271 3.21 -8.38 -7.74
N SER A 272 4.44 -8.59 -7.31
CA SER A 272 5.09 -7.76 -6.30
C SER A 272 6.55 -7.51 -6.64
N ILE A 273 7.02 -6.28 -6.39
CA ILE A 273 8.41 -5.87 -6.56
C ILE A 273 8.94 -5.39 -5.20
N GLU A 274 10.13 -5.84 -4.82
CA GLU A 274 10.80 -5.42 -3.60
C GLU A 274 12.29 -5.23 -3.85
N LEU A 275 12.86 -4.12 -3.40
CA LEU A 275 14.26 -3.78 -3.61
C LEU A 275 15.20 -4.51 -2.65
N LYS A 276 14.76 -4.68 -1.40
CA LYS A 276 15.58 -5.19 -0.30
C LYS A 276 15.51 -6.70 -0.20
N ASP A 277 16.65 -7.37 -0.29
CA ASP A 277 16.75 -8.84 -0.32
C ASP A 277 16.12 -9.50 0.92
N SER A 278 16.32 -8.95 2.12
CA SER A 278 15.75 -9.52 3.35
C SER A 278 14.22 -9.43 3.36
N TYR A 279 13.64 -8.33 2.85
CA TYR A 279 12.19 -8.17 2.72
C TYR A 279 11.64 -9.08 1.64
N PHE A 280 12.32 -9.17 0.49
CA PHE A 280 11.96 -10.08 -0.58
C PHE A 280 11.88 -11.54 -0.10
N ASN A 281 12.85 -12.00 0.67
CA ASN A 281 12.85 -13.37 1.21
C ASN A 281 11.66 -13.63 2.14
N ILE A 282 11.27 -12.66 2.96
CA ILE A 282 10.07 -12.76 3.81
C ILE A 282 8.80 -12.67 2.96
N ASN A 283 8.77 -11.84 1.93
CA ASN A 283 7.69 -11.75 0.97
C ASN A 283 7.43 -13.11 0.30
N VAL A 284 8.48 -13.76 -0.20
CA VAL A 284 8.41 -15.12 -0.77
C VAL A 284 7.83 -16.12 0.23
N LYS A 285 8.29 -16.08 1.48
CA LYS A 285 7.76 -16.95 2.54
C LYS A 285 6.27 -16.71 2.76
N ASN A 286 5.87 -15.45 2.94
CA ASN A 286 4.47 -15.09 3.21
C ASN A 286 3.54 -15.48 2.06
N HIS A 287 3.97 -15.37 0.80
CA HIS A 287 3.18 -15.86 -0.34
C HIS A 287 3.02 -17.39 -0.34
N LYS A 288 4.10 -18.12 -0.02
CA LYS A 288 4.03 -19.59 0.13
C LYS A 288 3.07 -19.99 1.26
N ASP A 289 3.14 -19.30 2.39
CA ASP A 289 2.27 -19.54 3.55
C ASP A 289 0.79 -19.27 3.16
N ALA A 290 0.50 -18.17 2.46
CA ALA A 290 -0.85 -17.85 1.99
C ALA A 290 -1.44 -18.94 1.07
N VAL A 291 -0.67 -19.44 0.10
CA VAL A 291 -1.10 -20.53 -0.79
C VAL A 291 -1.31 -21.83 -0.01
N SER A 292 -0.41 -22.16 0.92
CA SER A 292 -0.53 -23.35 1.76
C SER A 292 -1.79 -23.31 2.64
N GLU A 293 -2.06 -22.18 3.29
CA GLU A 293 -3.24 -21.98 4.12
C GLU A 293 -4.54 -22.08 3.29
N LYS A 294 -4.57 -21.49 2.10
CA LYS A 294 -5.70 -21.60 1.17
C LYS A 294 -5.98 -23.06 0.81
N ASN A 295 -4.95 -23.82 0.43
CA ASN A 295 -5.09 -25.22 0.03
C ASN A 295 -5.51 -26.13 1.20
N SER A 296 -5.07 -25.83 2.44
CA SER A 296 -5.46 -26.58 3.62
C SER A 296 -6.94 -26.42 3.98
N VAL A 297 -7.53 -25.26 3.70
CA VAL A 297 -8.98 -25.03 3.87
C VAL A 297 -9.79 -25.83 2.84
N LEU A 298 -9.32 -25.88 1.59
CA LEU A 298 -9.98 -26.64 0.51
C LEU A 298 -9.95 -28.16 0.71
N THR A 299 -8.98 -28.69 1.47
CA THR A 299 -8.88 -30.15 1.77
C THR A 299 -9.73 -30.60 2.96
N LEU A 300 -10.36 -29.67 3.68
CA LEU A 300 -11.24 -29.99 4.81
C LEU A 300 -12.73 -30.13 4.42
N PHE A 301 -13.06 -29.93 3.16
CA PHE A 301 -14.38 -30.10 2.53
C PHE A 301 -14.30 -31.03 1.33
#